data_779b7d737b7b6548ab2a75534288658e
#
_entry.id   779b7d737b7b6548ab2a75534288658e
#
_cell.length_a   1.000
_cell.length_b   1.000
_cell.length_c   1.000
_cell.angle_alpha   90.00
_cell.angle_beta   90.00
_cell.angle_gamma   90.00
#
_symmetry.space_group_name_H-M   'P 1'
#
loop_
_entity.id
_entity.type
_entity.pdbx_description
1 polymer ?
#
loop_
_entity_poly.entity_id
_entity_poly.type
_entity_poly.pdbx_seq_one_letter_code
_entity_poly.pdbx_strand_id
1 'polypeptide(L)'
;MHKLIAILICAIGLAMSAHSQERLSTKEEALQWLDTAHLPDTSLYWPNVRSHLFLENLRANVTHPLNMYQGTNTNFCGYAALSYLPLNYDPLQYVKFMLALYTDGEAHWHKIKFTPSPEVMLAAGTLHFKGVLDIRPADQMWFLSLADHFRSYLNLFHAKFHAGSEDTFWAACNLGKFNRMIKRMMGYKIKAIGSDLLRPGIRDLYDYLQKAVQTGTTFLYVNNTYLHVKNHNKSRFSFPTHFIVLTEIQKVDDVLTIIYWDYGGRTLRQVTPQFLKKILYGVTYLKDNDE
;
A
#
# COMPACT_ATOMS: atom_id res chain seq x y z
N MET A 1 -6.90 51.44 -28.03
CA MET A 1 -5.54 51.12 -27.57
C MET A 1 -5.65 49.92 -26.63
N HIS A 2 -5.52 48.72 -27.19
CA HIS A 2 -5.59 47.46 -26.44
C HIS A 2 -4.18 47.07 -25.99
N LYS A 3 -3.96 46.99 -24.68
CA LYS A 3 -2.72 46.44 -24.14
C LYS A 3 -2.89 44.90 -24.03
N LEU A 4 -2.22 44.17 -24.93
CA LEU A 4 -1.97 42.76 -24.81
C LEU A 4 -0.99 42.54 -23.64
N ILE A 5 -1.45 41.88 -22.59
CA ILE A 5 -0.58 41.37 -21.56
C ILE A 5 -0.19 39.94 -22.00
N ALA A 6 1.04 39.83 -22.49
CA ALA A 6 1.66 38.53 -22.75
C ALA A 6 2.04 37.88 -21.41
N ILE A 7 1.33 36.84 -21.03
CA ILE A 7 1.72 35.99 -19.89
C ILE A 7 2.86 35.09 -20.38
N LEU A 8 4.08 35.48 -20.04
CA LEU A 8 5.28 34.69 -20.23
C LEU A 8 5.26 33.57 -19.18
N ILE A 9 4.79 32.39 -19.56
CA ILE A 9 4.92 31.16 -18.72
C ILE A 9 6.39 30.76 -18.79
N CYS A 10 7.16 31.21 -17.80
CA CYS A 10 8.51 30.71 -17.57
C CYS A 10 8.39 29.28 -17.01
N ALA A 11 8.41 28.29 -17.90
CA ALA A 11 8.62 26.92 -17.54
C ALA A 11 10.08 26.74 -17.10
N ILE A 12 10.38 27.12 -15.85
CA ILE A 12 11.62 26.71 -15.20
C ILE A 12 11.43 25.23 -14.85
N GLY A 13 11.84 24.37 -15.76
CA GLY A 13 12.05 22.96 -15.50
C GLY A 13 13.18 22.80 -14.49
N LEU A 14 12.87 22.93 -13.21
CA LEU A 14 13.70 22.36 -12.16
C LEU A 14 13.63 20.85 -12.37
N ALA A 15 14.61 20.30 -13.06
CA ALA A 15 14.95 18.90 -13.01
C ALA A 15 15.39 18.61 -11.57
N MET A 16 14.41 18.43 -10.67
CA MET A 16 14.68 17.88 -9.35
C MET A 16 15.11 16.44 -9.61
N SER A 17 16.39 16.15 -9.40
CA SER A 17 16.88 14.79 -9.28
C SER A 17 16.14 14.14 -8.12
N ALA A 18 14.98 13.56 -8.41
CA ALA A 18 14.35 12.65 -7.50
C ALA A 18 15.36 11.49 -7.36
N HIS A 19 15.98 11.37 -6.21
CA HIS A 19 16.74 10.16 -5.87
C HIS A 19 15.76 9.01 -5.95
N SER A 20 15.77 8.32 -7.10
CA SER A 20 14.87 7.20 -7.32
C SER A 20 15.42 6.02 -6.56
N GLN A 21 14.61 5.48 -5.67
CA GLN A 21 14.88 4.15 -5.10
C GLN A 21 15.32 3.20 -6.21
N GLU A 22 16.45 2.50 -6.03
CA GLU A 22 16.99 1.58 -7.02
C GLU A 22 15.97 0.48 -7.36
N ARG A 23 15.73 0.26 -8.63
CA ARG A 23 14.90 -0.84 -9.11
C ARG A 23 15.72 -2.10 -9.16
N LEU A 24 15.24 -3.15 -8.48
CA LEU A 24 15.88 -4.46 -8.45
C LEU A 24 15.48 -5.32 -9.66
N SER A 25 14.30 -5.07 -10.24
CA SER A 25 13.82 -5.73 -11.47
C SER A 25 12.86 -4.84 -12.24
N THR A 26 12.62 -5.18 -13.50
CA THR A 26 11.74 -4.43 -14.40
C THR A 26 10.36 -5.09 -14.53
N LYS A 27 9.40 -4.31 -14.97
CA LYS A 27 8.07 -4.79 -15.33
C LYS A 27 8.13 -5.81 -16.46
N GLU A 28 8.98 -5.58 -17.43
CA GLU A 28 9.19 -6.43 -18.60
C GLU A 28 9.70 -7.82 -18.19
N GLU A 29 10.68 -7.89 -17.29
CA GLU A 29 11.18 -9.14 -16.71
C GLU A 29 10.08 -9.91 -15.98
N ALA A 30 9.26 -9.21 -15.19
CA ALA A 30 8.14 -9.82 -14.48
C ALA A 30 7.06 -10.37 -15.45
N LEU A 31 6.74 -9.64 -16.52
CA LEU A 31 5.78 -10.09 -17.53
C LEU A 31 6.32 -11.28 -18.34
N GLN A 32 7.59 -11.25 -18.74
CA GLN A 32 8.24 -12.40 -19.40
C GLN A 32 8.20 -13.64 -18.51
N TRP A 33 8.44 -13.50 -17.20
CA TRP A 33 8.33 -14.62 -16.26
C TRP A 33 6.93 -15.19 -16.20
N LEU A 34 5.90 -14.33 -16.20
CA LEU A 34 4.50 -14.75 -16.25
C LEU A 34 4.13 -15.46 -17.55
N ASP A 35 4.76 -15.11 -18.67
CA ASP A 35 4.52 -15.76 -19.95
C ASP A 35 5.03 -17.21 -20.00
N THR A 36 6.01 -17.55 -19.17
CA THR A 36 6.55 -18.91 -19.03
C THR A 36 5.81 -19.75 -17.98
N ALA A 37 4.92 -19.14 -17.20
CA ALA A 37 4.24 -19.84 -16.12
C ALA A 37 3.14 -20.78 -16.66
N HIS A 38 3.31 -22.07 -16.43
CA HIS A 38 2.31 -23.09 -16.71
C HIS A 38 1.69 -23.56 -15.39
N LEU A 39 0.44 -23.21 -15.17
CA LEU A 39 -0.28 -23.55 -13.94
C LEU A 39 -1.40 -24.57 -14.25
N PRO A 40 -1.69 -25.49 -13.32
CA PRO A 40 -2.90 -26.30 -13.42
C PRO A 40 -4.14 -25.41 -13.31
N ASP A 41 -5.29 -25.86 -13.81
CA ASP A 41 -6.55 -25.08 -13.81
C ASP A 41 -6.94 -24.59 -12.41
N THR A 42 -6.62 -25.38 -11.39
CA THR A 42 -6.84 -25.07 -9.98
C THR A 42 -5.60 -25.37 -9.15
N SER A 43 -5.34 -24.57 -8.15
CA SER A 43 -4.28 -24.85 -7.17
C SER A 43 -4.74 -25.89 -6.17
N LEU A 44 -3.83 -26.78 -5.76
CA LEU A 44 -4.06 -27.72 -4.64
C LEU A 44 -4.19 -26.97 -3.31
N TYR A 45 -3.56 -25.82 -3.19
CA TYR A 45 -3.49 -25.05 -1.95
C TYR A 45 -4.54 -23.93 -1.89
N TRP A 46 -4.91 -23.35 -3.04
CA TRP A 46 -5.82 -22.21 -3.16
C TRP A 46 -7.05 -22.59 -4.01
N PRO A 47 -7.93 -23.46 -3.52
CA PRO A 47 -8.98 -24.10 -4.33
C PRO A 47 -10.01 -23.13 -4.92
N ASN A 48 -10.15 -21.93 -4.31
CA ASN A 48 -11.09 -20.90 -4.78
C ASN A 48 -10.42 -19.83 -5.68
N VAL A 49 -9.13 -20.00 -6.01
CA VAL A 49 -8.38 -19.11 -6.91
C VAL A 49 -8.08 -19.83 -8.21
N ARG A 50 -8.81 -19.52 -9.28
CA ARG A 50 -8.61 -20.10 -10.61
C ARG A 50 -7.34 -19.56 -11.25
N SER A 51 -6.55 -20.43 -11.90
CA SER A 51 -5.24 -20.07 -12.46
C SER A 51 -5.29 -18.96 -13.49
N HIS A 52 -6.26 -18.97 -14.41
CA HIS A 52 -6.36 -17.93 -15.44
C HIS A 52 -6.65 -16.54 -14.83
N LEU A 53 -7.55 -16.44 -13.83
CA LEU A 53 -7.83 -15.19 -13.11
C LEU A 53 -6.62 -14.75 -12.28
N PHE A 54 -5.92 -15.69 -11.67
CA PHE A 54 -4.70 -15.43 -10.90
C PHE A 54 -3.61 -14.81 -11.79
N LEU A 55 -3.30 -15.42 -12.94
CA LEU A 55 -2.31 -14.90 -13.88
C LEU A 55 -2.72 -13.54 -14.48
N GLU A 56 -3.99 -13.38 -14.84
CA GLU A 56 -4.54 -12.11 -15.31
C GLU A 56 -4.37 -11.01 -14.25
N ASN A 57 -4.67 -11.32 -12.99
CA ASN A 57 -4.52 -10.35 -11.90
C ASN A 57 -3.06 -9.99 -11.66
N LEU A 58 -2.11 -10.94 -11.70
CA LEU A 58 -0.69 -10.64 -11.58
C LEU A 58 -0.21 -9.74 -12.72
N ARG A 59 -0.62 -10.02 -13.97
CA ARG A 59 -0.31 -9.15 -15.11
C ARG A 59 -0.86 -7.75 -14.92
N ALA A 60 -2.11 -7.65 -14.47
CA ALA A 60 -2.74 -6.36 -14.20
C ALA A 60 -2.00 -5.58 -13.10
N ASN A 61 -1.57 -6.26 -12.03
CA ASN A 61 -0.80 -5.64 -10.94
C ASN A 61 0.56 -5.12 -11.40
N VAL A 62 1.30 -5.93 -12.17
CA VAL A 62 2.60 -5.53 -12.73
C VAL A 62 2.43 -4.39 -13.75
N THR A 63 1.39 -4.46 -14.57
CA THR A 63 1.15 -3.45 -15.62
C THR A 63 0.64 -2.13 -15.05
N HIS A 64 -0.23 -2.21 -14.03
CA HIS A 64 -0.89 -1.08 -13.40
C HIS A 64 -0.82 -1.17 -11.86
N PRO A 65 0.37 -0.93 -11.25
CA PRO A 65 0.59 -1.10 -9.82
C PRO A 65 -0.40 -0.35 -8.92
N LEU A 66 -0.96 0.76 -9.42
CA LEU A 66 -1.91 1.58 -8.67
C LEU A 66 -3.34 1.05 -8.70
N ASN A 67 -3.64 -0.02 -9.47
CA ASN A 67 -4.99 -0.57 -9.57
C ASN A 67 -5.29 -1.69 -8.56
N MET A 68 -4.38 -1.96 -7.62
CA MET A 68 -4.63 -2.92 -6.54
C MET A 68 -5.67 -2.36 -5.58
N TYR A 69 -6.81 -3.06 -5.46
CA TYR A 69 -7.94 -2.64 -4.65
C TYR A 69 -8.10 -3.55 -3.43
N GLN A 70 -8.13 -2.95 -2.23
CA GLN A 70 -8.19 -3.72 -0.97
C GLN A 70 -9.60 -3.93 -0.41
N GLY A 71 -10.61 -3.33 -1.00
CA GLY A 71 -11.97 -3.28 -0.44
C GLY A 71 -12.15 -2.17 0.60
N THR A 72 -13.29 -1.47 0.57
CA THR A 72 -13.58 -0.40 1.54
C THR A 72 -14.00 -0.94 2.90
N ASN A 73 -14.48 -2.19 2.95
CA ASN A 73 -14.97 -2.86 4.14
C ASN A 73 -13.97 -3.94 4.61
N THR A 74 -12.68 -3.62 4.58
CA THR A 74 -11.59 -4.48 5.07
C THR A 74 -10.54 -3.67 5.80
N ASN A 75 -9.69 -4.36 6.56
CA ASN A 75 -8.52 -3.78 7.20
C ASN A 75 -7.21 -4.07 6.43
N PHE A 76 -7.29 -4.24 5.10
CA PHE A 76 -6.14 -4.57 4.25
C PHE A 76 -5.32 -3.37 3.77
N CYS A 77 -5.68 -2.15 4.14
CA CYS A 77 -5.04 -0.93 3.63
C CYS A 77 -3.50 -0.89 3.79
N GLY A 78 -2.98 -1.39 4.92
CA GLY A 78 -1.53 -1.46 5.13
C GLY A 78 -0.82 -2.43 4.18
N TYR A 79 -1.44 -3.55 3.84
CA TYR A 79 -0.86 -4.52 2.89
C TYR A 79 -0.98 -4.06 1.45
N ALA A 80 -2.06 -3.34 1.13
CA ALA A 80 -2.22 -2.70 -0.17
C ALA A 80 -1.19 -1.57 -0.35
N ALA A 81 -1.03 -0.69 0.65
CA ALA A 81 0.01 0.33 0.61
C ALA A 81 1.41 -0.27 0.49
N LEU A 82 1.68 -1.41 1.19
CA LEU A 82 2.95 -2.11 1.10
C LEU A 82 3.24 -2.63 -0.31
N SER A 83 2.22 -3.10 -1.06
CA SER A 83 2.39 -3.63 -2.42
C SER A 83 2.96 -2.60 -3.40
N TYR A 84 2.85 -1.32 -3.07
CA TYR A 84 3.48 -0.25 -3.86
C TYR A 84 4.98 -0.47 -4.03
N LEU A 85 5.65 -0.98 -3.00
CA LEU A 85 7.10 -1.19 -3.04
C LEU A 85 7.50 -2.28 -4.04
N PRO A 86 7.06 -3.54 -3.91
CA PRO A 86 7.49 -4.57 -4.84
C PRO A 86 7.00 -4.31 -6.27
N LEU A 87 5.79 -3.81 -6.46
CA LEU A 87 5.25 -3.57 -7.80
C LEU A 87 5.98 -2.44 -8.55
N ASN A 88 6.61 -1.49 -7.85
CA ASN A 88 7.37 -0.41 -8.49
C ASN A 88 8.88 -0.65 -8.51
N TYR A 89 9.43 -1.45 -7.58
CA TYR A 89 10.87 -1.60 -7.44
C TYR A 89 11.39 -3.02 -7.68
N ASP A 90 10.56 -4.05 -7.46
CA ASP A 90 10.92 -5.45 -7.68
C ASP A 90 9.73 -6.31 -8.11
N PRO A 91 9.11 -5.99 -9.27
CA PRO A 91 7.94 -6.70 -9.75
C PRO A 91 8.20 -8.18 -10.07
N LEU A 92 9.42 -8.55 -10.44
CA LEU A 92 9.77 -9.94 -10.68
C LEU A 92 9.75 -10.76 -9.39
N GLN A 93 10.27 -10.23 -8.29
CA GLN A 93 10.21 -10.91 -6.99
C GLN A 93 8.76 -11.04 -6.50
N TYR A 94 7.92 -10.00 -6.72
CA TYR A 94 6.49 -10.10 -6.43
C TYR A 94 5.83 -11.25 -7.19
N VAL A 95 6.09 -11.36 -8.50
CA VAL A 95 5.53 -12.41 -9.35
C VAL A 95 6.02 -13.79 -8.89
N LYS A 96 7.32 -13.97 -8.66
CA LYS A 96 7.89 -15.24 -8.18
C LYS A 96 7.31 -15.67 -6.85
N PHE A 97 7.17 -14.72 -5.92
CA PHE A 97 6.56 -14.97 -4.61
C PHE A 97 5.11 -15.44 -4.73
N MET A 98 4.31 -14.74 -5.54
CA MET A 98 2.90 -15.09 -5.74
C MET A 98 2.72 -16.43 -6.46
N LEU A 99 3.56 -16.72 -7.45
CA LEU A 99 3.56 -18.03 -8.14
C LEU A 99 3.90 -19.16 -7.17
N ALA A 100 4.95 -19.02 -6.36
CA ALA A 100 5.31 -20.03 -5.36
C ALA A 100 4.20 -20.25 -4.33
N LEU A 101 3.56 -19.18 -3.83
CA LEU A 101 2.38 -19.33 -2.98
C LEU A 101 1.28 -20.14 -3.67
N TYR A 102 1.04 -19.89 -4.96
CA TYR A 102 -0.03 -20.54 -5.70
C TYR A 102 0.27 -22.03 -5.95
N THR A 103 1.52 -22.35 -6.35
CA THR A 103 1.93 -23.71 -6.73
C THR A 103 2.28 -24.59 -5.55
N ASP A 104 2.98 -24.05 -4.56
CA ASP A 104 3.62 -24.81 -3.48
C ASP A 104 2.90 -24.63 -2.12
N GLY A 105 1.95 -23.69 -2.05
CA GLY A 105 1.26 -23.33 -0.79
C GLY A 105 2.14 -22.55 0.19
N GLU A 106 3.41 -22.35 -0.16
CA GLU A 106 4.37 -21.58 0.63
C GLU A 106 5.33 -20.81 -0.30
N ALA A 107 5.92 -19.75 0.22
CA ALA A 107 6.88 -18.96 -0.54
C ALA A 107 7.93 -18.32 0.36
N HIS A 108 9.03 -17.90 -0.23
CA HIS A 108 10.04 -17.11 0.44
C HIS A 108 10.07 -15.68 -0.12
N TRP A 109 10.11 -14.71 0.79
CA TRP A 109 10.49 -13.36 0.47
C TRP A 109 11.83 -13.08 1.15
N HIS A 110 12.91 -13.10 0.39
CA HIS A 110 14.27 -13.15 0.91
C HIS A 110 14.43 -14.32 1.94
N LYS A 111 14.74 -13.99 3.19
CA LYS A 111 14.93 -14.96 4.28
C LYS A 111 13.64 -15.31 5.03
N ILE A 112 12.52 -14.71 4.68
CA ILE A 112 11.23 -14.94 5.36
C ILE A 112 10.45 -15.99 4.60
N LYS A 113 10.12 -17.09 5.28
CA LYS A 113 9.22 -18.11 4.78
C LYS A 113 7.77 -17.74 5.14
N PHE A 114 6.88 -17.79 4.16
CA PHE A 114 5.45 -17.64 4.30
C PHE A 114 4.79 -19.01 4.11
N THR A 115 3.99 -19.40 5.08
CA THR A 115 3.19 -20.62 5.04
C THR A 115 1.79 -20.26 5.55
N PRO A 116 0.92 -19.73 4.67
CA PRO A 116 -0.43 -19.33 5.07
C PRO A 116 -1.21 -20.51 5.65
N SER A 117 -2.09 -20.22 6.63
CA SER A 117 -2.92 -21.24 7.25
C SER A 117 -3.96 -21.79 6.26
N PRO A 118 -4.42 -23.04 6.44
CA PRO A 118 -5.42 -23.65 5.56
C PRO A 118 -6.70 -22.81 5.45
N GLU A 119 -7.12 -22.19 6.55
CA GLU A 119 -8.31 -21.33 6.59
C GLU A 119 -8.13 -20.07 5.70
N VAL A 120 -6.94 -19.50 5.69
CA VAL A 120 -6.56 -18.38 4.82
C VAL A 120 -6.54 -18.80 3.35
N MET A 121 -5.97 -19.96 3.06
CA MET A 121 -5.93 -20.51 1.72
C MET A 121 -7.34 -20.79 1.16
N LEU A 122 -8.24 -21.29 2.00
CA LEU A 122 -9.65 -21.51 1.62
C LEU A 122 -10.42 -20.19 1.44
N ALA A 123 -10.07 -19.14 2.16
CA ALA A 123 -10.77 -17.87 2.09
C ALA A 123 -10.42 -17.05 0.84
N ALA A 124 -9.18 -17.17 0.34
CA ALA A 124 -8.76 -16.43 -0.86
C ALA A 124 -9.61 -16.84 -2.07
N GLY A 125 -10.09 -15.87 -2.82
CA GLY A 125 -11.03 -16.05 -3.92
C GLY A 125 -12.52 -16.01 -3.51
N THR A 126 -12.83 -15.91 -2.21
CA THR A 126 -14.22 -15.88 -1.70
C THR A 126 -14.63 -14.54 -1.11
N LEU A 127 -13.72 -13.58 -0.99
CA LEU A 127 -14.01 -12.26 -0.39
C LEU A 127 -14.76 -11.38 -1.40
N HIS A 128 -16.07 -11.57 -1.48
CA HIS A 128 -16.97 -10.80 -2.33
C HIS A 128 -17.66 -9.68 -1.54
N PHE A 129 -18.13 -8.64 -2.25
CA PHE A 129 -18.92 -7.53 -1.71
C PHE A 129 -18.23 -6.75 -0.57
N LYS A 130 -16.89 -6.65 -0.62
CA LYS A 130 -16.09 -5.91 0.38
C LYS A 130 -15.87 -4.45 0.02
N GLY A 131 -16.69 -3.89 -0.85
CA GLY A 131 -16.64 -2.49 -1.28
C GLY A 131 -17.36 -2.25 -2.60
N VAL A 132 -16.97 -1.18 -3.29
CA VAL A 132 -17.54 -0.80 -4.60
C VAL A 132 -17.16 -1.83 -5.68
N LEU A 133 -15.94 -2.36 -5.58
CA LEU A 133 -15.41 -3.42 -6.45
C LEU A 133 -15.05 -4.63 -5.59
N ASP A 134 -15.06 -5.81 -6.21
CA ASP A 134 -14.54 -7.01 -5.56
C ASP A 134 -13.01 -7.00 -5.55
N ILE A 135 -12.45 -7.56 -4.48
CA ILE A 135 -11.01 -7.76 -4.38
C ILE A 135 -10.63 -8.92 -5.28
N ARG A 136 -9.72 -8.70 -6.22
CA ARG A 136 -9.29 -9.74 -7.15
C ARG A 136 -8.62 -10.91 -6.43
N PRO A 137 -8.79 -12.16 -6.88
CA PRO A 137 -8.31 -13.34 -6.18
C PRO A 137 -6.81 -13.33 -5.82
N ALA A 138 -5.93 -12.87 -6.73
CA ALA A 138 -4.50 -12.75 -6.43
C ALA A 138 -4.22 -11.68 -5.35
N ASP A 139 -4.98 -10.57 -5.34
CA ASP A 139 -4.85 -9.53 -4.32
C ASP A 139 -5.30 -10.06 -2.95
N GLN A 140 -6.36 -10.89 -2.92
CA GLN A 140 -6.78 -11.58 -1.69
C GLN A 140 -5.67 -12.50 -1.15
N MET A 141 -5.02 -13.28 -2.01
CA MET A 141 -3.88 -14.11 -1.60
C MET A 141 -2.75 -13.28 -0.96
N TRP A 142 -2.39 -12.15 -1.60
CA TRP A 142 -1.37 -11.24 -1.07
C TRP A 142 -1.76 -10.69 0.30
N PHE A 143 -2.94 -10.11 0.44
CA PHE A 143 -3.39 -9.49 1.70
C PHE A 143 -3.52 -10.52 2.83
N LEU A 144 -4.15 -11.63 2.56
CA LEU A 144 -4.39 -12.69 3.54
C LEU A 144 -3.08 -13.34 4.00
N SER A 145 -2.15 -13.63 3.08
CA SER A 145 -0.84 -14.21 3.42
C SER A 145 -0.01 -13.28 4.30
N LEU A 146 0.00 -11.98 4.02
CA LEU A 146 0.69 -11.00 4.84
C LEU A 146 0.02 -10.81 6.21
N ALA A 147 -1.32 -10.76 6.25
CA ALA A 147 -2.07 -10.64 7.49
C ALA A 147 -1.84 -11.85 8.39
N ASP A 148 -1.81 -13.04 7.83
CA ASP A 148 -1.59 -14.29 8.56
C ASP A 148 -0.16 -14.41 9.10
N HIS A 149 0.84 -14.00 8.31
CA HIS A 149 2.24 -14.08 8.70
C HIS A 149 2.64 -13.02 9.74
N PHE A 150 2.28 -11.75 9.51
CA PHE A 150 2.70 -10.65 10.37
C PHE A 150 1.68 -10.36 11.48
N ARG A 151 2.13 -10.45 12.72
CA ARG A 151 1.31 -10.20 13.92
C ARG A 151 1.74 -8.91 14.63
N SER A 152 0.79 -8.29 15.34
CA SER A 152 1.01 -7.14 16.21
C SER A 152 0.19 -7.29 17.49
N TYR A 153 0.26 -6.33 18.38
CA TYR A 153 -0.58 -6.32 19.59
C TYR A 153 -2.08 -6.29 19.28
N LEU A 154 -2.48 -5.72 18.13
CA LEU A 154 -3.88 -5.71 17.69
C LEU A 154 -4.43 -7.12 17.42
N ASN A 155 -3.56 -8.08 17.12
CA ASN A 155 -3.93 -9.45 16.80
C ASN A 155 -3.98 -10.38 18.03
N LEU A 156 -3.70 -9.88 19.27
CA LEU A 156 -3.62 -10.73 20.46
C LEU A 156 -4.90 -11.50 20.74
N PHE A 157 -6.07 -10.87 20.53
CA PHE A 157 -7.39 -11.50 20.75
C PHE A 157 -7.99 -12.11 19.47
N HIS A 158 -7.34 -11.92 18.33
CA HIS A 158 -7.78 -12.41 17.01
C HIS A 158 -6.59 -13.11 16.33
N ALA A 159 -6.07 -14.16 16.94
CA ALA A 159 -4.84 -14.81 16.49
C ALA A 159 -5.05 -15.72 15.26
N LYS A 160 -6.26 -16.28 15.07
CA LYS A 160 -6.59 -17.16 13.96
C LYS A 160 -7.56 -16.48 13.00
N PHE A 161 -7.46 -16.84 11.73
CA PHE A 161 -8.42 -16.43 10.72
C PHE A 161 -9.76 -17.17 10.91
N HIS A 162 -10.85 -16.46 10.74
CA HIS A 162 -12.21 -16.97 10.61
C HIS A 162 -12.92 -16.20 9.52
N ALA A 163 -14.00 -16.71 8.96
CA ALA A 163 -14.79 -15.97 7.99
C ALA A 163 -15.23 -14.61 8.56
N GLY A 164 -14.97 -13.53 7.83
CA GLY A 164 -15.18 -12.16 8.27
C GLY A 164 -13.99 -11.50 8.99
N SER A 165 -12.88 -12.24 9.20
CA SER A 165 -11.69 -11.69 9.88
C SER A 165 -11.01 -10.55 9.10
N GLU A 166 -11.29 -10.39 7.82
CA GLU A 166 -10.73 -9.35 6.96
C GLU A 166 -11.14 -7.91 7.36
N ASP A 167 -12.23 -7.74 8.09
CA ASP A 167 -12.68 -6.45 8.63
C ASP A 167 -12.45 -6.27 10.13
N THR A 168 -11.80 -7.26 10.76
CA THR A 168 -11.50 -7.26 12.20
C THR A 168 -10.04 -6.90 12.51
N PHE A 169 -9.70 -6.91 13.80
CA PHE A 169 -8.31 -6.73 14.25
C PHE A 169 -7.35 -7.82 13.76
N TRP A 170 -7.84 -8.97 13.31
CA TRP A 170 -6.98 -9.98 12.68
C TRP A 170 -6.24 -9.42 11.46
N ALA A 171 -6.95 -8.72 10.59
CA ALA A 171 -6.38 -8.10 9.40
C ALA A 171 -5.70 -6.75 9.69
N ALA A 172 -5.96 -6.14 10.85
CA ALA A 172 -5.49 -4.78 11.13
C ALA A 172 -3.97 -4.66 11.07
N CYS A 173 -3.54 -3.55 10.48
CA CYS A 173 -2.15 -3.17 10.39
C CYS A 173 -1.92 -1.86 11.14
N ASN A 174 -1.07 -1.87 12.16
CA ASN A 174 -0.64 -0.68 12.88
C ASN A 174 0.71 -0.16 12.35
N LEU A 175 1.12 1.03 12.76
CA LEU A 175 2.35 1.66 12.29
C LEU A 175 3.59 0.79 12.54
N GLY A 176 3.67 0.16 13.71
CA GLY A 176 4.80 -0.72 14.08
C GLY A 176 4.87 -1.98 13.19
N LYS A 177 3.72 -2.61 12.91
CA LYS A 177 3.63 -3.76 12.02
C LYS A 177 4.00 -3.37 10.58
N PHE A 178 3.47 -2.26 10.09
CA PHE A 178 3.77 -1.74 8.76
C PHE A 178 5.26 -1.49 8.58
N ASN A 179 5.89 -0.75 9.50
CA ASN A 179 7.32 -0.46 9.47
C ASN A 179 8.19 -1.72 9.55
N ARG A 180 7.75 -2.75 10.30
CA ARG A 180 8.44 -4.04 10.37
C ARG A 180 8.38 -4.79 9.04
N MET A 181 7.25 -4.75 8.33
CA MET A 181 7.12 -5.34 6.99
C MET A 181 8.08 -4.66 6.01
N ILE A 182 8.14 -3.35 5.97
CA ILE A 182 9.09 -2.64 5.10
C ILE A 182 10.54 -3.02 5.42
N LYS A 183 10.92 -3.02 6.69
CA LYS A 183 12.31 -3.33 7.10
C LYS A 183 12.68 -4.78 6.89
N ARG A 184 11.85 -5.72 7.36
CA ARG A 184 12.21 -7.14 7.42
C ARG A 184 11.89 -7.89 6.14
N MET A 185 10.73 -7.63 5.56
CA MET A 185 10.30 -8.31 4.33
C MET A 185 10.92 -7.63 3.12
N MET A 186 10.74 -6.32 2.97
CA MET A 186 11.18 -5.60 1.78
C MET A 186 12.68 -5.20 1.83
N GLY A 187 13.29 -5.24 3.01
CA GLY A 187 14.73 -4.97 3.16
C GLY A 187 15.12 -3.48 3.14
N TYR A 188 14.15 -2.57 3.08
CA TYR A 188 14.45 -1.14 2.98
C TYR A 188 14.78 -0.49 4.33
N LYS A 189 15.73 0.45 4.31
CA LYS A 189 15.93 1.40 5.39
C LYS A 189 14.79 2.42 5.38
N ILE A 190 14.28 2.80 6.55
CA ILE A 190 13.20 3.78 6.66
C ILE A 190 13.48 4.81 7.74
N LYS A 191 12.88 5.99 7.56
CA LYS A 191 12.62 6.92 8.66
C LYS A 191 11.13 6.92 8.94
N ALA A 192 10.76 6.80 10.22
CA ALA A 192 9.38 6.76 10.66
C ALA A 192 9.19 7.63 11.90
N ILE A 193 8.08 8.36 11.93
CA ILE A 193 7.63 9.16 13.07
C ILE A 193 6.14 8.96 13.27
N GLY A 194 5.69 8.97 14.50
CA GLY A 194 4.29 8.83 14.88
C GLY A 194 4.01 7.59 15.70
N SER A 195 2.74 7.36 15.97
CA SER A 195 2.26 6.20 16.74
C SER A 195 0.80 5.89 16.41
N ASP A 196 0.29 4.79 16.99
CA ASP A 196 -1.12 4.40 16.84
C ASP A 196 -2.08 5.27 17.70
N LEU A 197 -1.57 6.06 18.64
CA LEU A 197 -2.36 6.84 19.58
C LEU A 197 -2.09 8.33 19.52
N LEU A 198 -0.82 8.72 19.34
CA LEU A 198 -0.38 10.11 19.40
C LEU A 198 0.03 10.62 18.03
N ARG A 199 -0.41 11.81 17.70
CA ARG A 199 0.00 12.48 16.47
C ARG A 199 1.47 12.89 16.54
N PRO A 200 2.22 12.81 15.42
CA PRO A 200 3.61 13.26 15.40
C PRO A 200 3.71 14.77 15.59
N GLY A 201 4.64 15.21 16.46
CA GLY A 201 4.92 16.62 16.72
C GLY A 201 5.74 17.27 15.61
N ILE A 202 5.23 17.31 14.39
CA ILE A 202 5.90 17.92 13.22
C ILE A 202 5.64 19.43 13.24
N ARG A 203 6.68 20.25 13.39
CA ARG A 203 6.58 21.72 13.45
C ARG A 203 6.13 22.25 12.09
N ASP A 204 6.92 22.04 11.05
CA ASP A 204 6.56 22.37 9.66
C ASP A 204 6.18 21.10 8.91
N LEU A 205 4.87 20.91 8.72
CA LEU A 205 4.36 19.69 8.09
C LEU A 205 4.66 19.65 6.59
N TYR A 206 4.57 20.79 5.91
CA TYR A 206 4.81 20.85 4.48
C TYR A 206 6.26 20.50 4.15
N ASP A 207 7.22 21.20 4.75
CA ASP A 207 8.65 20.97 4.51
C ASP A 207 9.05 19.53 4.86
N TYR A 208 8.50 19.01 5.97
CA TYR A 208 8.77 17.63 6.36
C TYR A 208 8.27 16.60 5.34
N LEU A 209 7.03 16.75 4.87
CA LEU A 209 6.44 15.83 3.89
C LEU A 209 7.06 16.02 2.51
N GLN A 210 7.35 17.24 2.10
CA GLN A 210 8.05 17.51 0.85
C GLN A 210 9.42 16.83 0.82
N LYS A 211 10.21 17.01 1.90
CA LYS A 211 11.49 16.32 2.03
C LYS A 211 11.31 14.80 2.02
N ALA A 212 10.32 14.26 2.70
CA ALA A 212 10.06 12.82 2.72
C ALA A 212 9.76 12.26 1.32
N VAL A 213 8.89 12.93 0.54
CA VAL A 213 8.56 12.55 -0.83
C VAL A 213 9.76 12.65 -1.77
N GLN A 214 10.62 13.67 -1.57
CA GLN A 214 11.84 13.83 -2.35
C GLN A 214 12.91 12.78 -2.02
N THR A 215 12.95 12.31 -0.76
CA THR A 215 13.89 11.28 -0.32
C THR A 215 13.49 9.90 -0.81
N GLY A 216 12.20 9.56 -0.81
CA GLY A 216 11.76 8.24 -1.25
C GLY A 216 10.26 8.02 -1.07
N THR A 217 9.81 6.79 -1.38
CA THR A 217 8.40 6.43 -1.22
C THR A 217 7.92 6.74 0.19
N THR A 218 6.86 7.51 0.27
CA THR A 218 6.33 8.06 1.51
C THR A 218 4.94 7.52 1.81
N PHE A 219 4.78 6.94 2.99
CA PHE A 219 3.50 6.42 3.49
C PHE A 219 3.00 7.30 4.62
N LEU A 220 1.70 7.61 4.57
CA LEU A 220 1.01 8.30 5.66
C LEU A 220 0.05 7.34 6.36
N TYR A 221 0.07 7.35 7.68
CA TYR A 221 -0.90 6.66 8.52
C TYR A 221 -1.88 7.68 9.06
N VAL A 222 -3.13 7.61 8.61
CA VAL A 222 -4.13 8.68 8.77
C VAL A 222 -5.44 8.18 9.35
N ASN A 223 -6.22 9.11 9.90
CA ASN A 223 -7.62 8.86 10.20
C ASN A 223 -8.46 9.02 8.92
N ASN A 224 -8.96 7.91 8.39
CA ASN A 224 -9.72 7.86 7.15
C ASN A 224 -11.11 8.49 7.24
N THR A 225 -11.70 8.55 8.44
CA THR A 225 -13.05 9.11 8.65
C THR A 225 -13.16 10.56 8.15
N TYR A 226 -12.05 11.30 8.24
CA TYR A 226 -12.00 12.69 7.80
C TYR A 226 -11.35 12.85 6.42
N LEU A 227 -10.56 11.88 5.99
CA LEU A 227 -9.91 11.95 4.69
C LEU A 227 -10.91 11.71 3.56
N HIS A 228 -11.84 10.77 3.72
CA HIS A 228 -12.90 10.48 2.76
C HIS A 228 -14.26 10.91 3.31
N VAL A 229 -14.89 11.89 2.67
CA VAL A 229 -16.18 12.50 3.10
C VAL A 229 -17.32 11.49 3.20
N LYS A 230 -17.23 10.36 2.47
CA LYS A 230 -18.25 9.29 2.46
C LYS A 230 -18.07 8.25 3.55
N ASN A 231 -17.05 8.35 4.37
CA ASN A 231 -16.82 7.37 5.42
C ASN A 231 -17.69 7.70 6.64
N HIS A 232 -18.75 6.91 6.86
CA HIS A 232 -19.77 7.12 7.88
C HIS A 232 -19.36 6.74 9.30
N ASN A 233 -18.11 6.34 9.53
CA ASN A 233 -17.63 5.97 10.85
C ASN A 233 -17.47 7.20 11.75
N LYS A 234 -18.55 7.60 12.41
CA LYS A 234 -18.63 8.73 13.35
C LYS A 234 -18.10 8.35 14.75
N SER A 235 -16.94 7.70 14.84
CA SER A 235 -16.32 7.48 16.14
C SER A 235 -15.95 8.83 16.77
N ARG A 236 -16.36 9.05 18.03
CA ARG A 236 -15.94 10.22 18.83
C ARG A 236 -14.44 10.26 19.06
N PHE A 237 -13.77 9.11 18.95
CA PHE A 237 -12.35 8.97 19.11
C PHE A 237 -11.66 8.99 17.74
N SER A 238 -10.64 9.83 17.61
CA SER A 238 -9.84 9.92 16.40
C SER A 238 -8.73 8.89 16.48
N PHE A 239 -8.87 7.78 15.75
CA PHE A 239 -7.84 6.76 15.59
C PHE A 239 -7.31 6.77 14.16
N PRO A 240 -6.04 6.39 13.94
CA PRO A 240 -5.57 6.10 12.61
C PRO A 240 -6.20 4.78 12.13
N THR A 241 -6.72 4.81 10.92
CA THR A 241 -7.45 3.68 10.35
C THR A 241 -6.98 3.32 8.95
N HIS A 242 -6.07 4.11 8.36
CA HIS A 242 -5.76 3.97 6.96
C HIS A 242 -4.30 4.32 6.61
N PHE A 243 -3.73 3.54 5.69
CA PHE A 243 -2.45 3.84 5.06
C PHE A 243 -2.67 4.32 3.64
N ILE A 244 -1.98 5.40 3.27
CA ILE A 244 -1.94 5.94 1.92
C ILE A 244 -0.49 6.11 1.47
N VAL A 245 -0.24 6.09 0.16
CA VAL A 245 1.06 6.43 -0.42
C VAL A 245 1.01 7.85 -0.92
N LEU A 246 1.73 8.74 -0.27
CA LEU A 246 1.86 10.15 -0.70
C LEU A 246 2.85 10.21 -1.85
N THR A 247 2.38 10.63 -3.04
CA THR A 247 3.21 10.74 -4.23
C THR A 247 3.67 12.16 -4.51
N GLU A 248 2.84 13.14 -4.18
CA GLU A 248 3.15 14.56 -4.41
C GLU A 248 2.53 15.43 -3.30
N ILE A 249 3.22 16.51 -2.96
CA ILE A 249 2.70 17.57 -2.10
C ILE A 249 3.16 18.93 -2.62
N GLN A 250 2.23 19.87 -2.68
CA GLN A 250 2.49 21.26 -3.08
C GLN A 250 1.78 22.19 -2.09
N LYS A 251 2.33 23.38 -1.90
CA LYS A 251 1.74 24.42 -1.04
C LYS A 251 1.59 25.69 -1.85
N VAL A 252 0.37 26.23 -1.84
CA VAL A 252 0.06 27.57 -2.35
C VAL A 252 -0.71 28.29 -1.24
N ASP A 253 -0.15 29.37 -0.74
CA ASP A 253 -0.64 30.10 0.42
C ASP A 253 -0.85 29.15 1.62
N ASP A 254 -2.07 29.08 2.16
CA ASP A 254 -2.44 28.22 3.29
C ASP A 254 -3.10 26.88 2.85
N VAL A 255 -3.00 26.54 1.56
CA VAL A 255 -3.58 25.30 1.04
C VAL A 255 -2.48 24.34 0.62
N LEU A 256 -2.57 23.10 1.08
CA LEU A 256 -1.78 21.97 0.62
C LEU A 256 -2.58 21.19 -0.42
N THR A 257 -2.01 21.01 -1.59
CA THR A 257 -2.47 20.03 -2.58
C THR A 257 -1.65 18.77 -2.39
N ILE A 258 -2.31 17.69 -1.99
CA ILE A 258 -1.71 16.36 -1.83
C ILE A 258 -2.23 15.43 -2.92
N ILE A 259 -1.32 14.66 -3.52
CA ILE A 259 -1.66 13.57 -4.42
C ILE A 259 -1.19 12.28 -3.77
N TYR A 260 -2.10 11.35 -3.64
CA TYR A 260 -1.82 10.08 -2.98
C TYR A 260 -2.54 8.94 -3.68
N TRP A 261 -2.04 7.73 -3.44
CA TRP A 261 -2.67 6.49 -3.87
C TRP A 261 -3.32 5.77 -2.70
N ASP A 262 -4.55 5.34 -2.90
CA ASP A 262 -5.29 4.40 -2.07
C ASP A 262 -6.44 3.78 -2.86
N TYR A 263 -7.06 2.71 -2.33
CA TYR A 263 -8.24 2.04 -2.91
C TYR A 263 -8.16 1.78 -4.43
N GLY A 264 -6.97 1.49 -4.96
CA GLY A 264 -6.77 1.22 -6.38
C GLY A 264 -6.85 2.46 -7.28
N GLY A 265 -6.68 3.64 -6.73
CA GLY A 265 -6.75 4.90 -7.46
C GLY A 265 -5.79 5.97 -6.98
N ARG A 266 -5.54 6.94 -7.83
CA ARG A 266 -4.79 8.16 -7.51
C ARG A 266 -5.78 9.27 -7.17
N THR A 267 -5.64 9.85 -6.00
CA THR A 267 -6.54 10.89 -5.48
C THR A 267 -5.77 12.20 -5.32
N LEU A 268 -6.34 13.29 -5.85
CA LEU A 268 -5.89 14.65 -5.57
C LEU A 268 -6.82 15.28 -4.54
N ARG A 269 -6.24 15.89 -3.50
CA ARG A 269 -7.02 16.59 -2.49
C ARG A 269 -6.34 17.88 -2.04
N GLN A 270 -7.15 18.92 -1.87
CA GLN A 270 -6.73 20.16 -1.25
C GLN A 270 -7.16 20.19 0.21
N VAL A 271 -6.23 20.50 1.10
CA VAL A 271 -6.43 20.52 2.55
C VAL A 271 -5.62 21.66 3.18
N THR A 272 -6.02 22.11 4.36
CA THR A 272 -5.16 23.01 5.14
C THR A 272 -4.09 22.22 5.91
N PRO A 273 -2.93 22.81 6.23
CA PRO A 273 -1.91 22.17 7.07
C PRO A 273 -2.48 21.70 8.42
N GLN A 274 -3.36 22.49 9.01
CA GLN A 274 -4.03 22.19 10.29
C GLN A 274 -4.93 20.96 10.17
N PHE A 275 -5.69 20.85 9.07
CA PHE A 275 -6.51 19.67 8.83
C PHE A 275 -5.64 18.42 8.67
N LEU A 276 -4.57 18.49 7.85
CA LEU A 276 -3.68 17.36 7.66
C LEU A 276 -3.00 16.94 8.97
N LYS A 277 -2.52 17.90 9.79
CA LYS A 277 -2.00 17.62 11.14
C LYS A 277 -3.03 16.91 12.03
N LYS A 278 -4.32 17.27 11.92
CA LYS A 278 -5.39 16.68 12.71
C LYS A 278 -5.63 15.21 12.40
N ILE A 279 -5.45 14.79 11.15
CA ILE A 279 -5.73 13.40 10.71
C ILE A 279 -4.49 12.51 10.65
N LEU A 280 -3.28 13.09 10.68
CA LEU A 280 -2.01 12.39 10.55
C LEU A 280 -1.56 11.79 11.87
N TYR A 281 -1.26 10.48 11.87
CA TYR A 281 -0.75 9.72 13.02
C TYR A 281 0.64 9.16 12.80
N GLY A 282 1.04 8.99 11.54
CA GLY A 282 2.38 8.50 11.23
C GLY A 282 2.82 8.89 9.83
N VAL A 283 4.13 9.05 9.70
CA VAL A 283 4.83 9.19 8.41
C VAL A 283 5.94 8.17 8.39
N THR A 284 6.02 7.40 7.32
CA THR A 284 7.12 6.47 7.07
C THR A 284 7.61 6.71 5.65
N TYR A 285 8.91 6.91 5.47
CA TYR A 285 9.50 7.03 4.15
C TYR A 285 10.80 6.24 4.03
N LEU A 286 11.06 5.78 2.81
CA LEU A 286 12.29 5.08 2.49
C LEU A 286 13.46 6.06 2.56
N LYS A 287 14.59 5.60 3.12
CA LYS A 287 15.86 6.34 3.11
C LYS A 287 16.70 5.88 1.94
N ASP A 288 17.52 6.78 1.43
CA ASP A 288 18.58 6.41 0.51
C ASP A 288 19.57 5.46 1.20
N ASN A 289 20.19 4.58 0.43
CA ASN A 289 21.15 3.62 0.97
C ASN A 289 22.44 4.28 1.49
N ASP A 290 22.69 5.53 1.10
CA ASP A 290 23.89 6.30 1.41
C ASP A 290 23.77 7.18 2.67
N GLU A 291 22.57 7.20 3.35
CA GLU A 291 22.36 7.91 4.62
C GLU A 291 22.44 6.98 5.86
#